data_8dea30602bdd57e3f68b5080cf482f22
#
_entry.id   8dea30602bdd57e3f68b5080cf482f22
#
_cell.length_a   1.000
_cell.length_b   1.000
_cell.length_c   1.000
_cell.angle_alpha   90.00
_cell.angle_beta   90.00
_cell.angle_gamma   90.00
#
_symmetry.space_group_name_H-M   'P 1'
#
loop_
_entity.id
_entity.type
_entity.pdbx_description
1 polymer ?
#
loop_
_entity_poly.entity_id
_entity_poly.type
_entity_poly.pdbx_seq_one_letter_code
_entity_poly.pdbx_strand_id
1 'polypeptide(L)'
;DVANDQSTADTNDGHGTHVACTVLGSGSRSSGTYQGIAPEAELYMQAMEDEDTGQLSSIGVYSLLNAAYSSGGARIHTNSWGGLNSGGSYTTQSEDADDRTSTWDQYWSYDGMTVLFAAGNERNDGVSPPGTAKNVITVGAHENRYSDNPEDEMYYWSSRGPTDDGRIKPDIVAAGDYVRSCRAQEASDAPNNLNNQWYVEYSGTSMATPAAAGAATLVREYLMEVAERPEPQGSLVKAMLILGAEDMATRDIPNNDEGWGRINLVNTLLPKDGDIGIFVDDRSRLSSGQEATYNFDVTRAGQPLKVVLAWSDYPGSTFSTTQLRNDLDLEIIAPNGVTYLGNDFLNGKSQTGGTKDSKNNVEVVLIDSASTGVWSVKVKDSSHGGSRTYQPFSIAVRGVNVNDLTPDPAIESESFLIRPQIPQVGEQASFSVDIINQGSGSIAEVFVSAHVNGNLVGTKSLAMNTGEVANLEWDWTPKSSDKGSSQIRIEIDPNDQLIEMEEANNILIENIEVSAPGIQPSSDNPWITLQDPSDTTTTWEIQMTNLAMFETNASIDASNPTRISDGTTFEWFKSFDKYYVELGPAATTTVNLTMVHPAPPDPGTYSMVVTATDEDFDVESKLEIYFDVPVLAQP
;
A
#
# COMPACT_ATOMS: atom_id res chain seq x y z
N ASP A 1 14.04 -16.72 11.91
CA ASP A 1 15.15 -17.60 11.55
C ASP A 1 14.90 -18.18 10.17
N VAL A 2 15.77 -17.85 9.19
CA VAL A 2 15.71 -18.33 7.80
C VAL A 2 16.82 -19.35 7.50
N ALA A 3 17.81 -19.49 8.39
CA ALA A 3 18.82 -20.54 8.34
C ALA A 3 18.23 -21.91 8.71
N ASN A 4 17.11 -21.90 9.44
CA ASN A 4 16.37 -23.09 9.92
C ASN A 4 17.18 -23.94 10.92
N ASP A 5 18.12 -23.32 11.65
CA ASP A 5 18.89 -23.91 12.73
C ASP A 5 18.25 -23.70 14.11
N GLN A 6 17.09 -23.03 14.14
CA GLN A 6 16.30 -22.66 15.33
C GLN A 6 16.99 -21.61 16.21
N SER A 7 18.00 -20.91 15.69
CA SER A 7 18.70 -19.83 16.35
C SER A 7 18.44 -18.48 15.65
N THR A 8 18.44 -17.39 16.43
CA THR A 8 18.48 -16.01 15.94
C THR A 8 19.65 -15.26 16.58
N ALA A 9 20.54 -16.00 17.24
CA ALA A 9 21.72 -15.44 17.87
C ALA A 9 22.76 -15.04 16.81
N ASP A 10 23.41 -13.91 17.04
CA ASP A 10 24.51 -13.38 16.22
C ASP A 10 25.85 -13.75 16.90
N THR A 11 26.25 -15.01 16.72
CA THR A 11 27.29 -15.66 17.54
C THR A 11 28.70 -15.52 17.00
N ASN A 12 28.85 -15.21 15.71
CA ASN A 12 30.16 -15.10 15.07
C ASN A 12 30.82 -13.75 15.40
N ASP A 13 30.69 -12.77 14.57
CA ASP A 13 31.34 -11.44 14.75
C ASP A 13 30.38 -10.35 15.21
N GLY A 14 29.09 -10.58 15.20
CA GLY A 14 28.08 -9.60 15.60
C GLY A 14 27.71 -8.61 14.50
N HIS A 15 27.94 -8.97 13.23
CA HIS A 15 27.70 -8.12 12.08
C HIS A 15 26.21 -7.74 11.95
N GLY A 16 25.29 -8.70 12.06
CA GLY A 16 23.85 -8.46 11.95
C GLY A 16 23.32 -7.52 13.03
N THR A 17 23.80 -7.67 14.26
CA THR A 17 23.47 -6.79 15.39
C THR A 17 23.95 -5.36 15.14
N HIS A 18 25.16 -5.20 14.60
CA HIS A 18 25.72 -3.90 14.26
C HIS A 18 24.89 -3.20 13.17
N VAL A 19 24.54 -3.94 12.11
CA VAL A 19 23.70 -3.46 11.00
C VAL A 19 22.33 -3.01 11.51
N ALA A 20 21.61 -3.85 12.28
CA ALA A 20 20.29 -3.53 12.80
C ALA A 20 20.32 -2.27 13.69
N CYS A 21 21.30 -2.16 14.59
CA CYS A 21 21.44 -0.98 15.45
C CYS A 21 21.82 0.29 14.68
N THR A 22 22.51 0.20 13.57
CA THR A 22 22.80 1.36 12.72
C THR A 22 21.52 1.95 12.14
N VAL A 23 20.54 1.10 11.79
CA VAL A 23 19.21 1.57 11.35
C VAL A 23 18.44 2.21 12.51
N LEU A 24 18.24 1.48 13.63
CA LEU A 24 17.21 1.80 14.62
C LEU A 24 17.63 1.61 16.10
N GLY A 25 18.90 1.51 16.38
CA GLY A 25 19.37 1.40 17.77
C GLY A 25 18.92 2.58 18.63
N SER A 26 18.31 2.33 19.79
CA SER A 26 17.80 3.39 20.68
C SER A 26 18.88 4.27 21.34
N GLY A 27 20.15 3.85 21.28
CA GLY A 27 21.25 4.55 21.95
C GLY A 27 21.19 4.53 23.49
N SER A 28 20.32 3.73 24.09
CA SER A 28 20.04 3.77 25.53
C SER A 28 21.27 3.55 26.41
N ARG A 29 22.24 2.73 25.96
CA ARG A 29 23.50 2.45 26.67
C ARG A 29 24.54 3.56 26.54
N SER A 30 24.28 4.55 25.70
CA SER A 30 25.15 5.73 25.50
C SER A 30 24.44 7.05 25.83
N SER A 31 23.30 7.00 26.51
CA SER A 31 22.45 8.18 26.77
C SER A 31 22.06 8.93 25.48
N GLY A 32 21.76 8.18 24.40
CA GLY A 32 21.40 8.71 23.11
C GLY A 32 22.56 9.07 22.16
N THR A 33 23.83 9.01 22.65
CA THR A 33 24.97 9.44 21.83
C THR A 33 25.20 8.58 20.59
N TYR A 34 24.95 7.26 20.69
CA TYR A 34 25.10 6.29 19.60
C TYR A 34 23.75 5.71 19.23
N GLN A 35 22.84 6.57 18.79
CA GLN A 35 21.52 6.24 18.33
C GLN A 35 21.55 5.88 16.84
N GLY A 36 20.68 4.96 16.41
CA GLY A 36 20.47 4.65 15.01
C GLY A 36 19.79 5.82 14.26
N ILE A 37 19.75 5.75 12.95
CA ILE A 37 19.22 6.84 12.10
C ILE A 37 17.70 6.99 12.27
N ALA A 38 16.95 5.87 12.41
CA ALA A 38 15.51 5.84 12.62
C ALA A 38 15.15 5.04 13.89
N PRO A 39 15.43 5.60 15.10
CA PRO A 39 15.41 4.83 16.35
C PRO A 39 14.01 4.42 16.83
N GLU A 40 12.95 4.98 16.27
CA GLU A 40 11.57 4.68 16.61
C GLU A 40 10.91 3.71 15.61
N ALA A 41 11.65 3.30 14.56
CA ALA A 41 11.17 2.33 13.59
C ALA A 41 11.04 0.92 14.21
N GLU A 42 10.12 0.13 13.68
CA GLU A 42 9.95 -1.28 14.05
C GLU A 42 10.87 -2.19 13.22
N LEU A 43 11.39 -3.24 13.85
CA LEU A 43 12.30 -4.20 13.24
C LEU A 43 11.63 -5.56 13.00
N TYR A 44 11.64 -6.00 11.75
CA TYR A 44 11.44 -7.40 11.40
C TYR A 44 12.78 -8.01 10.99
N MET A 45 13.40 -8.78 11.88
CA MET A 45 14.72 -9.38 11.67
C MET A 45 14.61 -10.74 11.00
N GLN A 46 15.45 -10.98 9.99
CA GLN A 46 15.60 -12.26 9.33
C GLN A 46 17.04 -12.76 9.56
N ALA A 47 17.20 -13.69 10.49
CA ALA A 47 18.49 -14.33 10.76
C ALA A 47 18.82 -15.31 9.64
N MET A 48 19.91 -15.07 8.93
CA MET A 48 20.36 -15.85 7.77
C MET A 48 21.62 -16.66 8.06
N GLU A 49 22.36 -16.34 9.13
CA GLU A 49 23.55 -17.08 9.53
C GLU A 49 23.15 -18.43 10.14
N ASP A 50 23.77 -19.49 9.69
CA ASP A 50 23.71 -20.80 10.31
C ASP A 50 24.72 -20.85 11.46
N GLU A 51 24.24 -21.02 12.70
CA GLU A 51 25.02 -20.92 13.94
C GLU A 51 26.16 -21.94 14.00
N ASP A 52 25.95 -23.13 13.43
CA ASP A 52 26.92 -24.22 13.46
C ASP A 52 28.07 -24.02 12.47
N THR A 53 27.79 -23.36 11.32
CA THR A 53 28.74 -23.24 10.21
C THR A 53 29.26 -21.82 10.01
N GLY A 54 28.58 -20.81 10.54
CA GLY A 54 28.86 -19.39 10.30
C GLY A 54 28.65 -18.95 8.86
N GLN A 55 27.90 -19.73 8.07
CA GLN A 55 27.62 -19.45 6.66
C GLN A 55 26.20 -18.87 6.50
N LEU A 56 26.03 -17.99 5.52
CA LEU A 56 24.71 -17.51 5.16
C LEU A 56 23.90 -18.60 4.45
N SER A 57 22.66 -18.79 4.86
CA SER A 57 21.71 -19.68 4.21
C SER A 57 21.46 -19.28 2.75
N SER A 58 21.42 -20.25 1.86
CA SER A 58 21.07 -20.05 0.45
C SER A 58 19.55 -19.99 0.27
N ILE A 59 18.92 -18.91 0.69
CA ILE A 59 17.51 -18.66 0.42
C ILE A 59 17.36 -17.80 -0.83
N GLY A 60 16.33 -18.05 -1.65
CA GLY A 60 16.03 -17.19 -2.82
C GLY A 60 15.66 -15.77 -2.37
N VAL A 61 16.24 -14.76 -3.02
CA VAL A 61 16.04 -13.35 -2.68
C VAL A 61 14.56 -12.97 -2.74
N TYR A 62 13.84 -13.43 -3.77
CA TYR A 62 12.38 -13.19 -3.85
C TYR A 62 11.64 -13.68 -2.60
N SER A 63 11.92 -14.91 -2.15
CA SER A 63 11.25 -15.49 -0.98
C SER A 63 11.58 -14.73 0.30
N LEU A 64 12.84 -14.31 0.47
CA LEU A 64 13.31 -13.50 1.60
C LEU A 64 12.53 -12.18 1.67
N LEU A 65 12.53 -11.41 0.59
CA LEU A 65 11.86 -10.12 0.50
C LEU A 65 10.34 -10.25 0.65
N ASN A 66 9.74 -11.28 0.03
CA ASN A 66 8.31 -11.51 0.11
C ASN A 66 7.85 -11.88 1.53
N ALA A 67 8.64 -12.65 2.28
CA ALA A 67 8.34 -12.97 3.69
C ALA A 67 8.40 -11.73 4.58
N ALA A 68 9.38 -10.85 4.37
CA ALA A 68 9.47 -9.59 5.10
C ALA A 68 8.26 -8.69 4.83
N TYR A 69 7.82 -8.60 3.59
CA TYR A 69 6.65 -7.81 3.19
C TYR A 69 5.34 -8.40 3.76
N SER A 70 5.04 -9.68 3.45
CA SER A 70 3.73 -10.27 3.72
C SER A 70 3.56 -10.69 5.18
N SER A 71 4.61 -11.18 5.84
CA SER A 71 4.56 -11.66 7.22
C SER A 71 5.05 -10.62 8.22
N GLY A 72 6.05 -9.82 7.83
CA GLY A 72 6.65 -8.79 8.67
C GLY A 72 6.02 -7.41 8.53
N GLY A 73 5.19 -7.18 7.52
CA GLY A 73 4.65 -5.85 7.21
C GLY A 73 5.72 -4.83 6.78
N ALA A 74 6.95 -5.29 6.48
CA ALA A 74 8.06 -4.41 6.14
C ALA A 74 7.85 -3.74 4.78
N ARG A 75 8.21 -2.47 4.69
CA ARG A 75 8.22 -1.69 3.44
C ARG A 75 9.62 -1.24 3.05
N ILE A 76 10.59 -1.38 3.95
CA ILE A 76 12.01 -1.13 3.71
C ILE A 76 12.78 -2.38 4.11
N HIS A 77 13.69 -2.83 3.26
CA HIS A 77 14.52 -4.01 3.49
C HIS A 77 15.99 -3.68 3.26
N THR A 78 16.84 -3.93 4.24
CA THR A 78 18.28 -3.65 4.17
C THR A 78 19.11 -4.93 4.17
N ASN A 79 20.11 -4.99 3.28
CA ASN A 79 20.91 -6.18 2.99
C ASN A 79 22.40 -5.82 2.94
N SER A 80 23.11 -6.13 4.01
CA SER A 80 24.55 -5.91 4.11
C SER A 80 25.36 -7.16 3.73
N TRP A 81 24.97 -7.80 2.63
CA TRP A 81 25.60 -8.99 2.08
C TRP A 81 25.52 -8.99 0.55
N GLY A 82 26.31 -9.85 -0.12
CA GLY A 82 26.31 -9.99 -1.56
C GLY A 82 27.17 -11.15 -2.04
N GLY A 83 27.08 -11.46 -3.34
CA GLY A 83 27.87 -12.51 -4.00
C GLY A 83 29.32 -12.09 -4.22
N LEU A 84 30.25 -12.98 -3.93
CA LEU A 84 31.67 -12.80 -4.20
C LEU A 84 32.02 -13.21 -5.64
N ASN A 85 33.06 -12.59 -6.23
CA ASN A 85 33.64 -12.96 -7.55
C ASN A 85 32.68 -12.83 -8.76
N SER A 86 31.62 -12.03 -8.67
CA SER A 86 30.67 -11.79 -9.75
C SER A 86 30.30 -10.31 -9.86
N GLY A 87 31.23 -9.44 -9.49
CA GLY A 87 30.99 -7.99 -9.52
C GLY A 87 30.60 -7.48 -10.90
N GLY A 88 29.62 -6.59 -10.95
CA GLY A 88 29.03 -6.05 -12.16
C GLY A 88 27.90 -6.89 -12.77
N SER A 89 27.88 -8.20 -12.52
CA SER A 89 26.99 -9.13 -13.24
C SER A 89 25.55 -9.11 -12.71
N TYR A 90 24.58 -9.12 -13.62
CA TYR A 90 23.18 -9.32 -13.31
C TYR A 90 22.88 -10.81 -13.14
N THR A 91 22.67 -11.25 -11.91
CA THR A 91 22.47 -12.66 -11.55
C THR A 91 21.01 -12.99 -11.29
N THR A 92 20.69 -14.28 -11.09
CA THR A 92 19.35 -14.71 -10.67
C THR A 92 18.89 -14.00 -9.38
N GLN A 93 19.82 -13.73 -8.44
CA GLN A 93 19.49 -12.97 -7.23
C GLN A 93 19.11 -11.51 -7.52
N SER A 94 19.73 -10.92 -8.55
CA SER A 94 19.39 -9.56 -9.02
C SER A 94 18.04 -9.55 -9.74
N GLU A 95 17.74 -10.60 -10.53
CA GLU A 95 16.44 -10.83 -11.17
C GLU A 95 15.33 -10.99 -10.12
N ASP A 96 15.55 -11.82 -9.09
CA ASP A 96 14.64 -12.02 -7.95
C ASP A 96 14.33 -10.70 -7.21
N ALA A 97 15.34 -9.86 -7.02
CA ALA A 97 15.17 -8.57 -6.35
C ALA A 97 14.34 -7.59 -7.20
N ASP A 98 14.61 -7.54 -8.52
CA ASP A 98 13.83 -6.72 -9.45
C ASP A 98 12.38 -7.24 -9.57
N ASP A 99 12.17 -8.57 -9.61
CA ASP A 99 10.85 -9.17 -9.67
C ASP A 99 10.01 -8.77 -8.45
N ARG A 100 10.56 -8.94 -7.25
CA ARG A 100 9.82 -8.59 -6.02
C ARG A 100 9.54 -7.09 -5.88
N THR A 101 10.43 -6.23 -6.35
CA THR A 101 10.27 -4.77 -6.26
C THR A 101 9.42 -4.17 -7.36
N SER A 102 9.10 -4.93 -8.41
CA SER A 102 8.21 -4.52 -9.50
C SER A 102 6.83 -5.21 -9.46
N THR A 103 6.48 -5.86 -8.34
CA THR A 103 5.23 -6.61 -8.19
C THR A 103 4.04 -5.66 -8.02
N TRP A 104 2.98 -5.93 -8.79
CA TRP A 104 1.69 -5.24 -8.74
C TRP A 104 0.59 -6.29 -8.61
N ASP A 105 -0.38 -6.04 -7.76
CA ASP A 105 -1.51 -6.94 -7.64
C ASP A 105 -2.50 -6.79 -8.83
N GLN A 106 -3.47 -7.71 -8.91
CA GLN A 106 -4.49 -7.68 -9.96
C GLN A 106 -5.48 -6.51 -9.85
N TYR A 107 -5.47 -5.80 -8.70
CA TYR A 107 -6.31 -4.65 -8.41
C TYR A 107 -5.55 -3.33 -8.52
N TRP A 108 -4.34 -3.37 -9.09
CA TRP A 108 -3.49 -2.21 -9.33
C TRP A 108 -2.90 -1.57 -8.07
N SER A 109 -2.99 -2.23 -6.91
CA SER A 109 -2.24 -1.79 -5.75
C SER A 109 -0.77 -2.23 -5.87
N TYR A 110 0.13 -1.28 -5.66
CA TYR A 110 1.55 -1.55 -5.63
C TYR A 110 1.91 -2.22 -4.31
N ASP A 111 2.39 -3.45 -4.37
CA ASP A 111 2.84 -4.18 -3.20
C ASP A 111 4.37 -4.25 -3.11
N GLY A 112 5.06 -3.36 -3.81
CA GLY A 112 6.51 -3.24 -3.79
C GLY A 112 7.05 -2.72 -2.46
N MET A 113 8.37 -2.76 -2.34
CA MET A 113 9.10 -2.26 -1.18
C MET A 113 10.39 -1.59 -1.61
N THR A 114 10.92 -0.72 -0.77
CA THR A 114 12.27 -0.16 -0.93
C THR A 114 13.30 -1.16 -0.44
N VAL A 115 14.17 -1.61 -1.33
CA VAL A 115 15.19 -2.61 -1.02
C VAL A 115 16.58 -2.00 -1.21
N LEU A 116 17.43 -2.13 -0.18
CA LEU A 116 18.79 -1.64 -0.21
C LEU A 116 19.78 -2.79 -0.15
N PHE A 117 20.86 -2.71 -0.94
CA PHE A 117 21.98 -3.65 -0.92
C PHE A 117 23.32 -2.93 -0.80
N ALA A 118 24.24 -3.55 -0.08
CA ALA A 118 25.63 -3.10 -0.04
C ALA A 118 26.27 -3.26 -1.42
N ALA A 119 27.08 -2.27 -1.83
CA ALA A 119 27.80 -2.33 -3.10
C ALA A 119 28.86 -3.44 -3.13
N GLY A 120 29.38 -3.83 -1.97
CA GLY A 120 30.51 -4.77 -1.80
C GLY A 120 31.78 -4.06 -1.38
N ASN A 121 32.78 -4.84 -0.98
CA ASN A 121 34.06 -4.34 -0.47
C ASN A 121 35.28 -4.80 -1.29
N GLU A 122 35.06 -4.98 -2.61
CA GLU A 122 36.06 -5.51 -3.55
C GLU A 122 36.61 -4.40 -4.46
N ARG A 123 36.33 -3.15 -4.16
CA ARG A 123 36.78 -1.95 -4.88
C ARG A 123 36.56 -2.00 -6.40
N ASN A 124 37.54 -2.57 -7.16
CA ASN A 124 37.56 -2.53 -8.63
C ASN A 124 36.93 -3.78 -9.28
N ASP A 125 36.52 -4.78 -8.49
CA ASP A 125 35.93 -6.01 -9.02
C ASP A 125 34.44 -5.86 -9.33
N GLY A 126 33.90 -4.64 -9.23
CA GLY A 126 32.51 -4.30 -9.54
C GLY A 126 31.57 -4.39 -8.34
N VAL A 127 30.37 -3.92 -8.53
CA VAL A 127 29.29 -3.99 -7.53
C VAL A 127 28.83 -5.44 -7.38
N SER A 128 28.75 -5.92 -6.14
CA SER A 128 28.32 -7.29 -5.83
C SER A 128 26.80 -7.47 -6.09
N PRO A 129 26.36 -8.54 -6.78
CA PRO A 129 24.96 -8.89 -6.83
C PRO A 129 24.47 -9.35 -5.43
N PRO A 130 23.20 -9.13 -5.05
CA PRO A 130 22.08 -8.54 -5.79
C PRO A 130 22.09 -7.02 -5.95
N GLY A 131 23.11 -6.29 -5.47
CA GLY A 131 23.25 -4.84 -5.66
C GLY A 131 23.27 -4.41 -7.15
N THR A 132 23.53 -5.31 -8.07
CA THR A 132 23.44 -5.05 -9.53
C THR A 132 22.00 -5.04 -10.06
N ALA A 133 20.99 -5.33 -9.25
CA ALA A 133 19.57 -5.18 -9.61
C ALA A 133 19.24 -3.71 -9.91
N LYS A 134 18.28 -3.46 -10.81
CA LYS A 134 17.91 -2.12 -11.26
C LYS A 134 17.15 -1.34 -10.19
N ASN A 135 16.15 -2.01 -9.60
CA ASN A 135 15.16 -1.38 -8.72
C ASN A 135 15.68 -1.12 -7.31
N VAL A 136 16.69 -1.89 -6.87
CA VAL A 136 17.26 -1.72 -5.54
C VAL A 136 18.11 -0.44 -5.44
N ILE A 137 18.23 0.07 -4.23
CA ILE A 137 19.19 1.14 -3.91
C ILE A 137 20.51 0.48 -3.50
N THR A 138 21.51 0.61 -4.33
CA THR A 138 22.85 0.09 -4.06
C THR A 138 23.68 1.15 -3.38
N VAL A 139 24.22 0.82 -2.21
CA VAL A 139 24.88 1.78 -1.34
C VAL A 139 26.38 1.55 -1.29
N GLY A 140 27.13 2.53 -1.76
CA GLY A 140 28.57 2.64 -1.57
C GLY A 140 28.91 3.25 -0.21
N ALA A 141 30.19 3.27 0.15
CA ALA A 141 30.68 3.80 1.41
C ALA A 141 31.63 4.98 1.20
N HIS A 142 31.48 6.03 2.03
CA HIS A 142 32.46 7.10 2.15
C HIS A 142 33.23 7.01 3.45
N GLU A 143 34.38 7.68 3.50
CA GLU A 143 35.23 7.82 4.70
C GLU A 143 34.49 8.57 5.82
N ASN A 144 34.92 8.36 7.06
CA ASN A 144 34.35 9.02 8.22
C ASN A 144 35.45 9.56 9.18
N ARG A 145 36.71 9.31 8.85
CA ARG A 145 37.89 9.73 9.64
C ARG A 145 39.13 9.97 8.75
N TYR A 146 40.11 10.56 9.34
CA TYR A 146 41.49 10.66 8.89
C TYR A 146 41.74 11.60 7.68
N SER A 147 40.76 12.36 7.24
CA SER A 147 40.95 13.45 6.28
C SER A 147 40.36 14.76 6.79
N ASP A 148 40.64 15.87 6.10
CA ASP A 148 40.08 17.18 6.47
C ASP A 148 38.58 17.25 6.14
N ASN A 149 38.12 16.52 5.12
CA ASN A 149 36.71 16.36 4.72
C ASN A 149 36.45 14.89 4.41
N PRO A 150 36.37 14.02 5.42
CA PRO A 150 36.25 12.57 5.18
C PRO A 150 34.95 12.19 4.46
N GLU A 151 33.90 12.97 4.62
CA GLU A 151 32.61 12.77 3.97
C GLU A 151 32.65 12.98 2.45
N ASP A 152 33.68 13.64 1.93
CA ASP A 152 33.89 13.87 0.48
C ASP A 152 34.86 12.86 -0.14
N GLU A 153 35.30 11.86 0.62
CA GLU A 153 36.21 10.83 0.15
C GLU A 153 35.57 9.44 0.19
N MET A 154 35.67 8.71 -0.94
CA MET A 154 35.19 7.32 -0.99
C MET A 154 36.02 6.41 -0.09
N TYR A 155 35.34 5.58 0.70
CA TYR A 155 36.00 4.50 1.42
C TYR A 155 36.77 3.60 0.44
N TYR A 156 38.05 3.36 0.76
CA TYR A 156 38.98 2.73 -0.20
C TYR A 156 38.47 1.41 -0.79
N TRP A 157 37.83 0.57 0.05
CA TRP A 157 37.37 -0.75 -0.36
C TRP A 157 35.95 -0.77 -0.95
N SER A 158 35.22 0.34 -0.92
CA SER A 158 33.88 0.39 -1.53
C SER A 158 33.92 -0.06 -2.98
N SER A 159 33.11 -1.07 -3.33
CA SER A 159 32.95 -1.53 -4.70
C SER A 159 32.33 -0.44 -5.58
N ARG A 160 32.75 -0.40 -6.84
CA ARG A 160 32.41 0.63 -7.82
C ARG A 160 31.84 0.00 -9.08
N GLY A 161 30.97 0.75 -9.76
CA GLY A 161 30.44 0.36 -11.04
C GLY A 161 31.39 0.62 -12.23
N PRO A 162 30.85 0.59 -13.45
CA PRO A 162 29.44 0.32 -13.75
C PRO A 162 29.09 -1.17 -13.62
N THR A 163 27.80 -1.49 -13.80
CA THR A 163 27.40 -2.88 -14.04
C THR A 163 27.87 -3.35 -15.42
N ASP A 164 27.85 -4.66 -15.69
CA ASP A 164 28.28 -5.25 -16.97
C ASP A 164 27.51 -4.71 -18.18
N ASP A 165 26.23 -4.31 -17.99
CA ASP A 165 25.41 -3.66 -19.01
C ASP A 165 25.55 -2.13 -19.03
N GLY A 166 26.43 -1.56 -18.19
CA GLY A 166 26.82 -0.16 -18.20
C GLY A 166 25.88 0.77 -17.45
N ARG A 167 25.06 0.26 -16.52
CA ARG A 167 24.25 1.10 -15.63
C ARG A 167 25.10 1.72 -14.52
N ILE A 168 24.72 2.90 -14.09
CA ILE A 168 25.33 3.61 -12.97
C ILE A 168 25.03 2.84 -11.67
N LYS A 169 26.09 2.43 -10.98
CA LYS A 169 26.08 1.86 -9.64
C LYS A 169 27.41 2.21 -8.92
N PRO A 170 27.42 2.39 -7.57
CA PRO A 170 26.25 2.38 -6.67
C PRO A 170 25.26 3.49 -7.06
N ASP A 171 24.03 3.46 -6.48
CA ASP A 171 23.07 4.57 -6.67
C ASP A 171 23.48 5.80 -5.85
N ILE A 172 23.88 5.57 -4.59
CA ILE A 172 24.24 6.60 -3.60
C ILE A 172 25.33 6.07 -2.67
N VAL A 173 25.91 6.96 -1.87
CA VAL A 173 26.86 6.60 -0.82
C VAL A 173 26.43 7.13 0.55
N ALA A 174 26.86 6.42 1.60
CA ALA A 174 26.66 6.81 2.99
C ALA A 174 27.93 6.53 3.83
N ALA A 175 27.97 7.00 5.08
CA ALA A 175 29.08 6.75 5.97
C ALA A 175 29.30 5.26 6.22
N GLY A 176 30.45 4.73 5.84
CA GLY A 176 30.77 3.31 5.95
C GLY A 176 32.09 3.01 6.63
N ASP A 177 32.90 4.01 6.95
CA ASP A 177 34.18 3.82 7.62
C ASP A 177 34.11 4.15 9.11
N TYR A 178 34.64 3.29 9.96
CA TYR A 178 34.62 3.44 11.43
C TYR A 178 33.24 3.78 12.01
N VAL A 179 32.19 3.14 11.49
CA VAL A 179 30.83 3.33 11.99
C VAL A 179 30.68 2.65 13.35
N ARG A 180 30.24 3.43 14.34
CA ARG A 180 30.01 2.92 15.69
C ARG A 180 28.57 2.51 15.89
N SER A 181 28.35 1.23 16.23
CA SER A 181 27.03 0.67 16.47
C SER A 181 27.06 -0.40 17.56
N CYS A 182 25.95 -1.10 17.79
CA CYS A 182 25.85 -2.11 18.85
C CYS A 182 26.81 -3.26 18.64
N ARG A 183 27.31 -3.80 19.78
CA ARG A 183 28.10 -5.01 19.86
C ARG A 183 27.21 -6.16 20.31
N ALA A 184 27.15 -7.23 19.54
CA ALA A 184 26.46 -8.46 19.94
C ALA A 184 27.12 -9.05 21.20
N GLN A 185 26.30 -9.44 22.16
CA GLN A 185 26.80 -9.95 23.44
C GLN A 185 27.19 -11.43 23.36
N GLU A 186 26.57 -12.15 22.42
CA GLU A 186 26.79 -13.55 22.14
C GLU A 186 27.99 -13.80 21.20
N ALA A 187 28.41 -12.77 20.46
CA ALA A 187 29.46 -12.91 19.46
C ALA A 187 30.84 -13.13 20.08
N SER A 188 31.44 -14.30 19.78
CA SER A 188 32.76 -14.68 20.31
C SER A 188 33.89 -13.88 19.69
N ASP A 189 33.76 -13.53 18.42
CA ASP A 189 34.81 -12.89 17.62
C ASP A 189 34.60 -11.38 17.42
N ALA A 190 33.54 -10.81 18.03
CA ALA A 190 33.29 -9.38 17.97
C ALA A 190 34.48 -8.59 18.54
N PRO A 191 35.09 -7.71 17.73
CA PRO A 191 36.27 -6.95 18.18
C PRO A 191 35.93 -6.04 19.35
N ASN A 192 36.93 -5.78 20.20
CA ASN A 192 36.81 -4.84 21.34
C ASN A 192 37.68 -3.60 21.09
N ASN A 193 37.55 -3.02 19.90
CA ASN A 193 38.36 -1.91 19.44
C ASN A 193 38.06 -0.58 20.18
N LEU A 194 36.89 -0.48 20.85
CA LEU A 194 36.51 0.67 21.67
C LEU A 194 36.73 0.45 23.17
N ASN A 195 37.16 -0.74 23.58
CA ASN A 195 37.15 -1.14 25.00
C ASN A 195 35.78 -0.90 25.67
N ASN A 196 34.71 -1.21 24.93
CA ASN A 196 33.30 -1.00 25.28
C ASN A 196 32.53 -2.30 25.13
N GLN A 197 31.76 -2.68 26.14
CA GLN A 197 30.99 -3.93 26.08
C GLN A 197 29.72 -3.82 25.22
N TRP A 198 29.23 -2.60 24.91
CA TRP A 198 27.96 -2.37 24.25
C TRP A 198 28.09 -1.89 22.80
N TYR A 199 29.22 -1.32 22.43
CA TYR A 199 29.46 -0.71 21.13
C TYR A 199 30.79 -1.18 20.53
N VAL A 200 30.82 -1.24 19.21
CA VAL A 200 31.97 -1.63 18.38
C VAL A 200 32.00 -0.77 17.11
N GLU A 201 33.18 -0.60 16.52
CA GLU A 201 33.34 0.07 15.23
C GLU A 201 33.66 -0.94 14.15
N TYR A 202 32.87 -0.88 13.04
CA TYR A 202 33.14 -1.62 11.82
C TYR A 202 33.25 -0.67 10.62
N SER A 203 33.87 -1.16 9.54
CA SER A 203 34.02 -0.43 8.28
C SER A 203 33.61 -1.33 7.10
N GLY A 204 32.94 -0.74 6.12
CA GLY A 204 32.50 -1.40 4.91
C GLY A 204 31.18 -0.83 4.38
N THR A 205 30.84 -1.21 3.16
CA THR A 205 29.51 -0.90 2.58
C THR A 205 28.38 -1.53 3.39
N SER A 206 28.67 -2.57 4.19
CA SER A 206 27.74 -3.16 5.18
C SER A 206 27.30 -2.19 6.26
N MET A 207 28.07 -1.14 6.56
CA MET A 207 27.74 -0.11 7.54
C MET A 207 27.06 1.09 6.90
N ALA A 208 27.42 1.40 5.65
CA ALA A 208 26.78 2.43 4.85
C ALA A 208 25.32 2.06 4.51
N THR A 209 25.06 0.81 4.17
CA THR A 209 23.74 0.33 3.76
C THR A 209 22.67 0.52 4.83
N PRO A 210 22.86 0.12 6.10
CA PRO A 210 21.87 0.37 7.14
C PRO A 210 21.71 1.87 7.47
N ALA A 211 22.76 2.68 7.33
CA ALA A 211 22.63 4.14 7.46
C ALA A 211 21.69 4.70 6.37
N ALA A 212 21.87 4.25 5.13
CA ALA A 212 20.97 4.60 4.03
C ALA A 212 19.54 4.04 4.24
N ALA A 213 19.38 2.85 4.84
CA ALA A 213 18.07 2.28 5.15
C ALA A 213 17.33 3.09 6.22
N GLY A 214 18.03 3.53 7.26
CA GLY A 214 17.46 4.47 8.22
C GLY A 214 17.03 5.79 7.57
N ALA A 215 17.85 6.31 6.64
CA ALA A 215 17.50 7.50 5.86
C ALA A 215 16.25 7.25 4.99
N ALA A 216 16.15 6.10 4.33
CA ALA A 216 14.96 5.70 3.55
C ALA A 216 13.71 5.60 4.43
N THR A 217 13.86 5.13 5.68
CA THR A 217 12.75 5.06 6.66
C THR A 217 12.21 6.46 6.98
N LEU A 218 13.11 7.42 7.27
CA LEU A 218 12.72 8.80 7.53
C LEU A 218 12.12 9.49 6.29
N VAL A 219 12.61 9.16 5.09
CA VAL A 219 12.01 9.65 3.83
C VAL A 219 10.59 9.10 3.66
N ARG A 220 10.38 7.81 3.91
CA ARG A 220 9.04 7.21 3.83
C ARG A 220 8.09 7.83 4.87
N GLU A 221 8.53 8.00 6.11
CA GLU A 221 7.76 8.69 7.16
C GLU A 221 7.36 10.10 6.71
N TYR A 222 8.32 10.89 6.20
CA TYR A 222 8.05 12.22 5.67
C TYR A 222 7.01 12.22 4.54
N LEU A 223 7.13 11.27 3.59
CA LEU A 223 6.17 11.14 2.50
C LEU A 223 4.76 10.81 3.03
N MET A 224 4.65 9.96 4.04
CA MET A 224 3.37 9.55 4.61
C MET A 224 2.73 10.66 5.48
N GLU A 225 3.52 11.27 6.36
CA GLU A 225 3.00 12.14 7.41
C GLU A 225 3.00 13.64 7.02
N VAL A 226 3.89 14.05 6.11
CA VAL A 226 4.08 15.47 5.76
C VAL A 226 3.66 15.75 4.32
N ALA A 227 4.01 14.86 3.40
CA ALA A 227 3.67 14.99 1.98
C ALA A 227 2.36 14.28 1.61
N GLU A 228 1.66 13.70 2.59
CA GLU A 228 0.34 13.06 2.44
C GLU A 228 0.29 11.96 1.37
N ARG A 229 1.38 11.16 1.25
CA ARG A 229 1.51 9.99 0.37
C ARG A 229 1.42 8.72 1.21
N PRO A 230 0.23 8.12 1.45
CA PRO A 230 0.06 7.06 2.45
C PRO A 230 0.82 5.76 2.11
N GLU A 231 1.00 5.46 0.83
CA GLU A 231 1.67 4.25 0.35
C GLU A 231 2.70 4.57 -0.75
N PRO A 232 3.78 5.34 -0.45
CA PRO A 232 4.70 5.79 -1.47
C PRO A 232 5.42 4.61 -2.13
N GLN A 233 5.57 4.67 -3.46
CA GLN A 233 6.34 3.68 -4.22
C GLN A 233 7.80 3.63 -3.75
N GLY A 234 8.44 2.46 -3.83
CA GLY A 234 9.88 2.33 -3.58
C GLY A 234 10.73 3.18 -4.53
N SER A 235 10.26 3.43 -5.75
CA SER A 235 10.87 4.34 -6.72
C SER A 235 10.82 5.80 -6.25
N LEU A 236 9.75 6.24 -5.56
CA LEU A 236 9.70 7.59 -5.01
C LEU A 236 10.69 7.77 -3.86
N VAL A 237 10.82 6.79 -2.96
CA VAL A 237 11.83 6.82 -1.90
C VAL A 237 13.24 6.88 -2.48
N LYS A 238 13.52 6.10 -3.55
CA LYS A 238 14.79 6.13 -4.29
C LYS A 238 15.03 7.51 -4.93
N ALA A 239 14.02 8.05 -5.61
CA ALA A 239 14.10 9.39 -6.23
C ALA A 239 14.40 10.48 -5.19
N MET A 240 13.75 10.43 -4.04
CA MET A 240 13.94 11.38 -2.94
C MET A 240 15.36 11.35 -2.37
N LEU A 241 15.92 10.16 -2.12
CA LEU A 241 17.30 10.03 -1.64
C LEU A 241 18.30 10.60 -2.65
N ILE A 242 18.09 10.36 -3.95
CA ILE A 242 18.90 10.91 -5.04
C ILE A 242 18.71 12.43 -5.16
N LEU A 243 17.48 12.93 -4.98
CA LEU A 243 17.15 14.35 -5.06
C LEU A 243 17.98 15.17 -4.08
N GLY A 244 18.10 14.70 -2.83
CA GLY A 244 18.86 15.37 -1.78
C GLY A 244 20.35 15.09 -1.79
N ALA A 245 20.81 14.09 -2.56
CA ALA A 245 22.21 13.69 -2.57
C ALA A 245 23.13 14.80 -3.07
N GLU A 246 24.31 14.89 -2.44
CA GLU A 246 25.36 15.86 -2.72
C GLU A 246 26.51 15.21 -3.48
N ASP A 247 27.03 15.94 -4.47
CA ASP A 247 28.25 15.62 -5.19
C ASP A 247 29.45 15.62 -4.24
N MET A 248 30.28 14.59 -4.30
CA MET A 248 31.51 14.51 -3.54
C MET A 248 32.66 15.11 -4.34
N ALA A 249 33.62 15.71 -3.67
CA ALA A 249 34.67 16.53 -4.30
C ALA A 249 35.56 15.81 -5.33
N THR A 250 35.48 14.47 -5.44
CA THR A 250 36.48 13.68 -6.19
C THR A 250 36.19 13.63 -7.69
N ARG A 251 34.92 13.55 -8.09
CA ARG A 251 34.45 13.51 -9.49
C ARG A 251 33.07 14.07 -9.58
N ASP A 252 32.76 14.69 -10.71
CA ASP A 252 31.40 15.19 -10.95
C ASP A 252 30.36 14.04 -11.09
N ILE A 253 29.20 14.22 -10.49
CA ILE A 253 28.04 13.31 -10.64
C ILE A 253 27.41 13.45 -12.06
N PRO A 254 26.76 12.35 -12.57
CA PRO A 254 26.82 10.99 -12.05
C PRO A 254 28.12 10.29 -12.41
N ASN A 255 28.59 9.43 -11.53
CA ASN A 255 29.78 8.62 -11.82
C ASN A 255 29.68 7.21 -11.17
N ASN A 256 30.61 6.32 -11.52
CA ASN A 256 30.56 4.94 -11.04
C ASN A 256 31.26 4.71 -9.69
N ASP A 257 31.79 5.74 -9.06
CA ASP A 257 32.38 5.67 -7.72
C ASP A 257 31.32 5.93 -6.65
N GLU A 258 30.53 6.99 -6.80
CA GLU A 258 29.55 7.48 -5.81
C GLU A 258 28.10 7.49 -6.32
N GLY A 259 27.89 7.15 -7.59
CA GLY A 259 26.56 7.22 -8.22
C GLY A 259 26.05 8.65 -8.35
N TRP A 260 24.97 8.95 -7.65
CA TRP A 260 24.34 10.29 -7.60
C TRP A 260 24.82 11.13 -6.42
N GLY A 261 25.82 10.62 -5.66
CA GLY A 261 26.44 11.33 -4.56
C GLY A 261 26.10 10.79 -3.18
N ARG A 262 26.54 11.54 -2.19
CA ARG A 262 26.37 11.25 -0.76
C ARG A 262 24.98 11.65 -0.27
N ILE A 263 24.32 10.77 0.51
CA ILE A 263 23.02 11.06 1.13
C ILE A 263 23.11 12.33 2.00
N ASN A 264 22.16 13.22 1.82
CA ASN A 264 21.95 14.37 2.68
C ASN A 264 20.45 14.55 2.99
N LEU A 265 20.02 14.12 4.18
CA LEU A 265 18.62 14.21 4.61
C LEU A 265 18.16 15.66 4.84
N VAL A 266 19.08 16.58 5.19
CA VAL A 266 18.72 17.99 5.29
C VAL A 266 18.27 18.53 3.93
N ASN A 267 19.00 18.19 2.88
CA ASN A 267 18.60 18.55 1.53
C ASN A 267 17.34 17.79 1.05
N THR A 268 17.11 16.58 1.53
CA THR A 268 15.97 15.76 1.15
C THR A 268 14.67 16.20 1.84
N LEU A 269 14.70 16.40 3.17
CA LEU A 269 13.51 16.54 4.01
C LEU A 269 13.31 17.95 4.57
N LEU A 270 14.39 18.70 4.74
CA LEU A 270 14.38 20.04 5.35
C LEU A 270 14.86 21.06 4.33
N PRO A 271 14.01 21.44 3.36
CA PRO A 271 14.41 22.41 2.35
C PRO A 271 14.86 23.74 3.02
N LYS A 272 15.89 24.36 2.46
CA LYS A 272 16.33 25.70 2.89
C LYS A 272 15.20 26.70 2.66
N ASP A 273 15.25 27.83 3.37
CA ASP A 273 14.26 28.91 3.21
C ASP A 273 14.00 29.21 1.73
N GLY A 274 12.76 29.01 1.31
CA GLY A 274 12.30 29.22 -0.06
C GLY A 274 12.49 28.04 -1.01
N ASP A 275 13.11 26.92 -0.58
CA ASP A 275 13.10 25.68 -1.35
C ASP A 275 11.78 24.94 -1.14
N ILE A 276 11.23 24.39 -2.21
CA ILE A 276 9.99 23.60 -2.18
C ILE A 276 10.26 22.27 -2.91
N GLY A 277 9.73 21.18 -2.37
CA GLY A 277 9.69 19.89 -3.01
C GLY A 277 8.34 19.64 -3.66
N ILE A 278 8.34 19.04 -4.84
CA ILE A 278 7.15 18.52 -5.52
C ILE A 278 7.39 17.03 -5.75
N PHE A 279 6.41 16.20 -5.39
CA PHE A 279 6.52 14.76 -5.48
C PHE A 279 5.31 14.21 -6.23
N VAL A 280 5.57 13.43 -7.27
CA VAL A 280 4.56 12.71 -8.04
C VAL A 280 4.79 11.22 -7.84
N ASP A 281 3.77 10.50 -7.42
CA ASP A 281 3.77 9.05 -7.30
C ASP A 281 2.79 8.48 -8.33
N ASP A 282 3.21 8.57 -9.60
CA ASP A 282 2.35 8.19 -10.71
C ASP A 282 2.26 6.67 -10.82
N ARG A 283 1.10 6.16 -10.47
CA ARG A 283 0.73 4.75 -10.62
C ARG A 283 -0.07 4.51 -11.89
N SER A 284 -0.30 5.57 -12.65
CA SER A 284 -0.93 5.50 -13.95
C SER A 284 -0.07 4.72 -14.94
N ARG A 285 -0.64 4.43 -16.07
CA ARG A 285 -0.12 3.41 -16.97
C ARG A 285 0.46 4.05 -18.20
N LEU A 286 1.71 4.50 -18.13
CA LEU A 286 2.39 4.79 -19.38
C LEU A 286 2.57 3.51 -20.18
N SER A 287 1.85 3.43 -21.29
CA SER A 287 2.05 2.38 -22.28
C SER A 287 3.05 2.85 -23.34
N SER A 288 3.59 1.90 -24.10
CA SER A 288 4.59 2.19 -25.13
C SER A 288 4.20 3.34 -26.06
N GLY A 289 5.02 4.35 -26.09
CA GLY A 289 4.86 5.56 -26.91
C GLY A 289 3.97 6.65 -26.29
N GLN A 290 3.37 6.40 -25.12
CA GLN A 290 2.64 7.43 -24.36
C GLN A 290 3.59 8.37 -23.62
N GLU A 291 3.08 9.54 -23.24
CA GLU A 291 3.80 10.53 -22.44
C GLU A 291 2.87 11.17 -21.39
N ALA A 292 3.44 11.44 -20.22
CA ALA A 292 2.84 12.24 -19.16
C ALA A 292 3.57 13.59 -19.07
N THR A 293 2.84 14.66 -18.74
CA THR A 293 3.43 16.01 -18.63
C THR A 293 2.92 16.70 -17.37
N TYR A 294 3.84 17.07 -16.50
CA TYR A 294 3.59 17.82 -15.27
C TYR A 294 4.16 19.23 -15.43
N ASN A 295 3.52 20.22 -14.85
CA ASN A 295 3.96 21.59 -14.94
C ASN A 295 4.18 22.18 -13.57
N PHE A 296 5.21 23.02 -13.43
CA PHE A 296 5.47 23.79 -12.23
C PHE A 296 5.98 25.19 -12.58
N ASP A 297 5.76 26.16 -11.71
CA ASP A 297 6.20 27.52 -11.92
C ASP A 297 7.40 27.85 -11.04
N VAL A 298 8.50 28.28 -11.64
CA VAL A 298 9.67 28.79 -10.94
C VAL A 298 9.51 30.30 -10.79
N THR A 299 9.25 30.77 -9.57
CA THR A 299 8.97 32.19 -9.30
C THR A 299 10.23 33.01 -9.04
N ARG A 300 11.39 32.38 -8.81
CA ARG A 300 12.66 33.05 -8.54
C ARG A 300 13.80 32.47 -9.38
N ALA A 301 14.38 33.31 -10.24
CA ALA A 301 15.49 32.92 -11.10
C ALA A 301 16.83 32.77 -10.35
N GLY A 302 17.74 32.03 -10.97
CA GLY A 302 19.15 31.97 -10.57
C GLY A 302 19.41 31.01 -9.41
N GLN A 303 18.49 30.08 -9.14
CA GLN A 303 18.63 29.06 -8.11
C GLN A 303 18.67 27.66 -8.74
N PRO A 304 19.28 26.67 -8.06
CA PRO A 304 19.31 25.30 -8.54
C PRO A 304 17.91 24.70 -8.68
N LEU A 305 17.72 23.88 -9.72
CA LEU A 305 16.56 23.04 -9.95
C LEU A 305 17.04 21.62 -10.20
N LYS A 306 16.59 20.64 -9.43
CA LYS A 306 16.88 19.22 -9.61
C LYS A 306 15.58 18.45 -9.79
N VAL A 307 15.54 17.60 -10.82
CA VAL A 307 14.39 16.72 -11.11
C VAL A 307 14.94 15.31 -11.22
N VAL A 308 14.29 14.37 -10.55
CA VAL A 308 14.64 12.94 -10.55
C VAL A 308 13.41 12.14 -10.96
N LEU A 309 13.53 11.38 -12.02
CA LEU A 309 12.62 10.32 -12.45
C LEU A 309 13.20 8.97 -11.99
N ALA A 310 12.38 8.12 -11.38
CA ALA A 310 12.74 6.74 -11.06
C ALA A 310 11.55 5.82 -11.26
N TRP A 311 11.80 4.57 -11.63
CA TRP A 311 10.75 3.56 -11.78
C TRP A 311 11.23 2.17 -11.38
N SER A 312 10.28 1.35 -10.90
CA SER A 312 10.51 -0.07 -10.64
C SER A 312 10.27 -0.84 -11.93
N ASP A 313 11.35 -1.01 -12.69
CA ASP A 313 11.33 -1.66 -14.00
C ASP A 313 11.11 -3.17 -13.87
N TYR A 314 10.49 -3.76 -14.87
CA TYR A 314 10.28 -5.21 -14.97
C TYR A 314 11.63 -5.97 -14.92
N PRO A 315 11.70 -7.20 -14.34
CA PRO A 315 12.96 -7.93 -14.22
C PRO A 315 13.70 -8.10 -15.53
N GLY A 316 15.02 -7.94 -15.49
CA GLY A 316 15.90 -8.25 -16.60
C GLY A 316 16.01 -9.75 -16.88
N SER A 317 17.08 -10.18 -17.51
CA SER A 317 17.38 -11.59 -17.71
C SER A 317 18.88 -11.84 -17.62
N THR A 318 19.29 -12.89 -16.93
CA THR A 318 20.69 -13.32 -16.82
C THR A 318 21.34 -13.66 -18.18
N PHE A 319 20.53 -13.84 -19.22
CA PHE A 319 20.98 -14.11 -20.59
C PHE A 319 21.01 -12.87 -21.49
N SER A 320 20.59 -11.69 -20.98
CA SER A 320 20.56 -10.45 -21.74
C SER A 320 21.82 -9.63 -21.49
N THR A 321 22.27 -8.91 -22.51
CA THR A 321 23.34 -7.90 -22.41
C THR A 321 22.82 -6.53 -22.01
N THR A 322 21.51 -6.34 -21.96
CA THR A 322 20.83 -5.11 -21.52
C THR A 322 19.73 -5.51 -20.54
N GLN A 323 19.72 -4.92 -19.37
CA GLN A 323 18.80 -5.31 -18.31
C GLN A 323 17.55 -4.45 -18.25
N LEU A 324 17.61 -3.19 -18.73
CA LEU A 324 16.43 -2.32 -18.82
C LEU A 324 15.39 -2.93 -19.75
N ARG A 325 14.14 -2.99 -19.30
CA ARG A 325 13.00 -3.61 -20.03
C ARG A 325 12.03 -2.57 -20.53
N ASN A 326 11.65 -1.64 -19.67
CA ASN A 326 10.80 -0.51 -20.01
C ASN A 326 11.63 0.74 -19.89
N ASP A 327 11.77 1.46 -20.99
CA ASP A 327 12.67 2.60 -21.14
C ASP A 327 11.86 3.89 -21.08
N LEU A 328 11.89 4.55 -19.92
CA LEU A 328 11.26 5.85 -19.72
C LEU A 328 12.29 6.96 -19.86
N ASP A 329 11.97 7.97 -20.63
CA ASP A 329 12.79 9.16 -20.84
C ASP A 329 12.26 10.37 -20.05
N LEU A 330 13.14 11.07 -19.36
CA LEU A 330 12.89 12.36 -18.73
C LEU A 330 13.27 13.52 -19.67
N GLU A 331 12.32 14.39 -19.94
CA GLU A 331 12.55 15.64 -20.66
C GLU A 331 12.08 16.83 -19.83
N ILE A 332 12.96 17.77 -19.54
CA ILE A 332 12.62 19.00 -18.83
C ILE A 332 12.65 20.16 -19.82
N ILE A 333 11.50 20.83 -19.97
CA ILE A 333 11.34 21.93 -20.91
C ILE A 333 11.27 23.25 -20.14
N ALA A 334 12.24 24.10 -20.36
CA ALA A 334 12.34 25.43 -19.77
C ALA A 334 11.31 26.41 -20.39
N PRO A 335 10.95 27.52 -19.72
CA PRO A 335 9.99 28.51 -20.23
C PRO A 335 10.35 29.11 -21.60
N ASN A 336 11.62 29.09 -21.97
CA ASN A 336 12.11 29.56 -23.28
C ASN A 336 12.11 28.45 -24.36
N GLY A 337 11.59 27.25 -24.06
CA GLY A 337 11.53 26.11 -24.97
C GLY A 337 12.81 25.27 -25.06
N VAL A 338 13.83 25.56 -24.26
CA VAL A 338 15.05 24.74 -24.19
C VAL A 338 14.73 23.43 -23.46
N THR A 339 15.14 22.29 -24.04
CA THR A 339 14.92 20.97 -23.47
C THR A 339 16.21 20.40 -22.91
N TYR A 340 16.14 19.85 -21.69
CA TYR A 340 17.18 19.06 -21.03
C TYR A 340 16.72 17.61 -20.97
N LEU A 341 17.61 16.68 -21.33
CA LEU A 341 17.35 15.26 -21.28
C LEU A 341 17.89 14.65 -19.98
N GLY A 342 17.22 13.63 -19.48
CA GLY A 342 17.67 12.89 -18.31
C GLY A 342 19.07 12.29 -18.53
N ASN A 343 19.91 12.33 -17.51
CA ASN A 343 21.26 11.80 -17.49
C ASN A 343 22.24 12.39 -18.55
N ASP A 344 21.88 13.47 -19.24
CA ASP A 344 22.77 14.18 -20.16
C ASP A 344 23.58 15.25 -19.40
N PHE A 345 24.72 14.85 -18.83
CA PHE A 345 25.56 15.66 -17.95
C PHE A 345 26.90 16.07 -18.57
N LEU A 346 27.32 17.27 -18.23
CA LEU A 346 28.67 17.77 -18.46
C LEU A 346 29.14 18.55 -17.23
N ASN A 347 30.26 18.15 -16.64
CA ASN A 347 30.85 18.77 -15.44
C ASN A 347 29.83 18.86 -14.29
N GLY A 348 29.17 17.76 -13.96
CA GLY A 348 28.23 17.62 -12.85
C GLY A 348 26.85 18.29 -13.03
N LYS A 349 26.51 18.75 -14.22
CA LYS A 349 25.29 19.49 -14.55
C LYS A 349 24.68 19.04 -15.85
N SER A 350 23.35 19.18 -15.97
CA SER A 350 22.67 18.89 -17.21
C SER A 350 23.04 19.87 -18.32
N GLN A 351 23.30 19.31 -19.49
CA GLN A 351 23.52 20.04 -20.72
C GLN A 351 22.35 19.85 -21.69
N THR A 352 22.42 20.51 -22.84
CA THR A 352 21.41 20.42 -23.91
C THR A 352 22.00 19.79 -25.17
N GLY A 353 21.16 19.07 -25.93
CA GLY A 353 21.55 18.54 -27.25
C GLY A 353 22.28 17.20 -27.24
N GLY A 354 22.28 16.50 -26.12
CA GLY A 354 22.81 15.14 -26.01
C GLY A 354 21.83 14.06 -26.47
N THR A 355 21.96 12.87 -25.90
CA THR A 355 21.14 11.71 -26.24
C THR A 355 20.42 11.19 -24.98
N LYS A 356 19.26 10.60 -25.17
CA LYS A 356 18.49 9.92 -24.11
C LYS A 356 19.25 8.76 -23.51
N ASP A 357 19.08 8.52 -22.23
CA ASP A 357 19.59 7.33 -21.55
C ASP A 357 18.68 6.13 -21.87
N SER A 358 19.24 5.00 -22.21
CA SER A 358 18.51 3.75 -22.49
C SER A 358 19.04 2.58 -21.65
N LYS A 359 19.62 2.88 -20.50
CA LYS A 359 20.24 1.88 -19.62
C LYS A 359 19.74 1.91 -18.19
N ASN A 360 19.58 3.12 -17.64
CA ASN A 360 19.25 3.30 -16.24
C ASN A 360 17.73 3.44 -16.04
N ASN A 361 17.23 2.95 -14.92
CA ASN A 361 15.85 3.18 -14.45
C ASN A 361 15.77 4.33 -13.43
N VAL A 362 16.74 5.25 -13.55
CA VAL A 362 16.78 6.54 -12.85
C VAL A 362 17.31 7.55 -13.84
N GLU A 363 16.60 8.66 -14.00
CA GLU A 363 17.05 9.78 -14.82
C GLU A 363 16.98 11.08 -14.02
N VAL A 364 18.02 11.89 -14.15
CA VAL A 364 18.19 13.13 -13.40
C VAL A 364 18.47 14.30 -14.34
N VAL A 365 17.83 15.42 -14.04
CA VAL A 365 18.20 16.73 -14.59
C VAL A 365 18.59 17.66 -13.45
N LEU A 366 19.76 18.26 -13.54
CA LEU A 366 20.29 19.22 -12.56
C LEU A 366 20.71 20.51 -13.27
N ILE A 367 20.04 21.61 -12.92
CA ILE A 367 20.25 22.94 -13.50
C ILE A 367 20.65 23.88 -12.37
N ASP A 368 21.83 24.50 -12.46
CA ASP A 368 22.33 25.40 -11.42
C ASP A 368 21.54 26.71 -11.28
N SER A 369 21.00 27.19 -12.40
CA SER A 369 20.38 28.51 -12.46
C SER A 369 19.12 28.46 -13.33
N ALA A 370 18.00 28.07 -12.70
CA ALA A 370 16.71 28.05 -13.38
C ALA A 370 16.21 29.45 -13.69
N SER A 371 15.52 29.62 -14.82
CA SER A 371 14.80 30.84 -15.18
C SER A 371 13.39 30.84 -14.55
N THR A 372 12.82 32.02 -14.31
CA THR A 372 11.41 32.15 -13.90
C THR A 372 10.46 31.77 -15.02
N GLY A 373 9.29 31.26 -14.64
CA GLY A 373 8.19 30.87 -15.53
C GLY A 373 7.85 29.39 -15.43
N VAL A 374 6.90 28.98 -16.24
CA VAL A 374 6.39 27.59 -16.25
C VAL A 374 7.42 26.66 -16.91
N TRP A 375 7.80 25.63 -16.17
CA TRP A 375 8.61 24.51 -16.61
C TRP A 375 7.73 23.28 -16.79
N SER A 376 8.06 22.43 -17.74
CA SER A 376 7.35 21.16 -17.94
C SER A 376 8.29 19.99 -17.68
N VAL A 377 7.85 19.04 -16.87
CA VAL A 377 8.45 17.70 -16.73
C VAL A 377 7.66 16.77 -17.63
N LYS A 378 8.34 16.17 -18.59
CA LYS A 378 7.75 15.21 -19.50
C LYS A 378 8.40 13.86 -19.30
N VAL A 379 7.58 12.83 -19.07
CA VAL A 379 8.00 11.42 -19.01
C VAL A 379 7.42 10.70 -20.22
N LYS A 380 8.26 10.01 -20.96
CA LYS A 380 7.84 9.30 -22.16
C LYS A 380 8.28 7.84 -22.11
N ASP A 381 7.36 6.93 -22.37
CA ASP A 381 7.70 5.52 -22.60
C ASP A 381 8.21 5.33 -24.02
N SER A 382 9.51 5.20 -24.15
CA SER A 382 10.21 5.09 -25.44
C SER A 382 10.35 3.65 -25.93
N SER A 383 10.31 2.67 -25.03
CA SER A 383 10.43 1.25 -25.36
C SER A 383 9.87 0.38 -24.25
N HIS A 384 9.04 -0.56 -24.64
CA HIS A 384 8.39 -1.50 -23.72
C HIS A 384 8.81 -2.93 -24.05
N GLY A 385 9.61 -3.55 -23.20
CA GLY A 385 10.15 -4.90 -23.41
C GLY A 385 9.65 -5.96 -22.44
N GLY A 386 8.81 -5.58 -21.48
CA GLY A 386 8.23 -6.47 -20.48
C GLY A 386 6.95 -7.16 -20.94
N SER A 387 6.46 -8.12 -20.17
CA SER A 387 5.16 -8.77 -20.40
C SER A 387 3.97 -7.89 -19.95
N ARG A 388 4.23 -6.86 -19.17
CA ARG A 388 3.23 -5.87 -18.77
C ARG A 388 3.17 -4.75 -19.81
N THR A 389 1.99 -4.20 -20.04
CA THR A 389 1.74 -3.20 -21.10
C THR A 389 1.85 -1.77 -20.61
N TYR A 390 2.29 -1.54 -19.38
CA TYR A 390 2.39 -0.22 -18.74
C TYR A 390 3.50 -0.20 -17.71
N GLN A 391 4.02 1.00 -17.41
CA GLN A 391 5.08 1.26 -16.45
C GLN A 391 4.72 2.44 -15.55
N PRO A 392 4.50 2.20 -14.23
CA PRO A 392 4.42 3.26 -13.24
C PRO A 392 5.78 3.89 -12.96
N PHE A 393 5.79 5.12 -12.48
CA PHE A 393 7.01 5.86 -12.19
C PHE A 393 6.82 6.88 -11.06
N SER A 394 7.91 7.46 -10.61
CA SER A 394 7.91 8.50 -9.59
C SER A 394 8.80 9.67 -10.03
N ILE A 395 8.35 10.89 -9.73
CA ILE A 395 9.11 12.12 -9.98
C ILE A 395 9.31 12.84 -8.65
N ALA A 396 10.53 13.29 -8.42
CA ALA A 396 10.85 14.20 -7.34
C ALA A 396 11.49 15.46 -7.89
N VAL A 397 10.95 16.62 -7.57
CA VAL A 397 11.45 17.94 -8.00
C VAL A 397 11.84 18.75 -6.77
N ARG A 398 12.95 19.46 -6.85
CA ARG A 398 13.38 20.41 -5.84
C ARG A 398 13.92 21.68 -6.48
N GLY A 399 13.44 22.83 -5.99
CA GLY A 399 13.92 24.14 -6.41
C GLY A 399 13.46 25.23 -5.46
N VAL A 400 14.05 26.42 -5.58
CA VAL A 400 13.68 27.58 -4.76
C VAL A 400 12.44 28.26 -5.35
N ASN A 401 11.41 28.46 -4.52
CA ASN A 401 10.13 29.06 -4.91
C ASN A 401 9.53 28.40 -6.18
N VAL A 402 9.42 27.09 -6.14
CA VAL A 402 8.73 26.29 -7.15
C VAL A 402 7.28 26.12 -6.72
N ASN A 403 6.33 26.46 -7.56
CA ASN A 403 4.91 26.20 -7.31
C ASN A 403 4.46 25.06 -8.22
N ASP A 404 3.88 24.06 -7.65
CA ASP A 404 3.23 23.00 -8.40
C ASP A 404 1.96 23.52 -9.07
N LEU A 405 1.75 23.13 -10.31
CA LEU A 405 0.54 23.43 -11.07
C LEU A 405 -0.21 22.16 -11.49
N THR A 406 0.14 21.04 -10.87
CA THR A 406 -0.52 19.75 -11.14
C THR A 406 -1.78 19.65 -10.29
N PRO A 407 -2.94 19.29 -10.86
CA PRO A 407 -4.14 18.97 -10.10
C PRO A 407 -3.97 17.66 -9.32
N ASP A 408 -4.84 17.44 -8.35
CA ASP A 408 -4.86 16.20 -7.56
C ASP A 408 -6.26 16.00 -6.96
N PRO A 409 -7.22 15.47 -7.74
CA PRO A 409 -8.54 15.18 -7.22
C PRO A 409 -8.49 13.93 -6.34
N ALA A 410 -8.93 14.02 -5.12
CA ALA A 410 -8.92 12.97 -4.12
C ALA A 410 -10.32 12.66 -3.61
N ILE A 411 -10.61 11.41 -3.30
CA ILE A 411 -11.85 11.02 -2.62
C ILE A 411 -11.68 11.16 -1.10
N GLU A 412 -12.51 11.97 -0.45
CA GLU A 412 -12.60 12.02 1.00
C GLU A 412 -13.41 10.82 1.52
N SER A 413 -12.74 9.72 1.85
CA SER A 413 -13.39 8.45 2.22
C SER A 413 -14.34 8.58 3.41
N GLU A 414 -14.04 9.44 4.39
CA GLU A 414 -14.89 9.69 5.56
C GLU A 414 -16.20 10.43 5.21
N SER A 415 -16.28 11.03 4.02
CA SER A 415 -17.48 11.71 3.53
C SER A 415 -18.52 10.77 2.93
N PHE A 416 -18.17 9.49 2.73
CA PHE A 416 -19.08 8.51 2.14
C PHE A 416 -20.39 8.42 2.93
N LEU A 417 -21.50 8.59 2.24
CA LEU A 417 -22.83 8.54 2.82
C LEU A 417 -23.76 7.72 1.94
N ILE A 418 -24.50 6.81 2.54
CA ILE A 418 -25.54 6.04 1.85
C ILE A 418 -26.91 6.25 2.52
N ARG A 419 -27.96 6.37 1.72
CA ARG A 419 -29.34 6.56 2.19
C ARG A 419 -30.32 5.71 1.38
N PRO A 420 -31.16 4.87 2.06
CA PRO A 420 -31.11 4.57 3.49
C PRO A 420 -29.82 3.86 3.89
N GLN A 421 -29.45 3.86 5.17
CA GLN A 421 -28.22 3.25 5.68
C GLN A 421 -28.14 1.75 5.37
N ILE A 422 -29.29 1.09 5.27
CA ILE A 422 -29.44 -0.29 4.78
C ILE A 422 -30.40 -0.21 3.59
N PRO A 423 -29.88 -0.16 2.35
CA PRO A 423 -30.71 -0.19 1.14
C PRO A 423 -31.53 -1.47 1.05
N GLN A 424 -32.69 -1.40 0.40
CA GLN A 424 -33.56 -2.54 0.20
C GLN A 424 -33.72 -2.86 -1.28
N VAL A 425 -33.77 -4.13 -1.59
CA VAL A 425 -34.05 -4.60 -2.97
C VAL A 425 -35.35 -4.01 -3.48
N GLY A 426 -35.32 -3.39 -4.66
CA GLY A 426 -36.48 -2.78 -5.31
C GLY A 426 -36.82 -1.37 -4.85
N GLU A 427 -36.17 -0.82 -3.83
CA GLU A 427 -36.35 0.55 -3.36
C GLU A 427 -35.20 1.44 -3.82
N GLN A 428 -35.51 2.70 -4.14
CA GLN A 428 -34.47 3.65 -4.52
C GLN A 428 -33.61 4.00 -3.32
N ALA A 429 -32.30 3.91 -3.51
CA ALA A 429 -31.29 4.37 -2.58
C ALA A 429 -30.37 5.38 -3.28
N SER A 430 -29.68 6.20 -2.51
CA SER A 430 -28.60 7.06 -3.03
C SER A 430 -27.33 6.90 -2.20
N PHE A 431 -26.19 7.12 -2.83
CA PHE A 431 -24.92 7.24 -2.12
C PHE A 431 -24.12 8.42 -2.68
N SER A 432 -23.36 9.06 -1.79
CA SER A 432 -22.60 10.26 -2.12
C SER A 432 -21.22 10.25 -1.47
N VAL A 433 -20.32 11.03 -2.05
CA VAL A 433 -18.97 11.24 -1.55
C VAL A 433 -18.52 12.67 -1.91
N ASP A 434 -17.64 13.25 -1.09
CA ASP A 434 -16.95 14.49 -1.39
C ASP A 434 -15.64 14.19 -2.12
N ILE A 435 -15.37 14.98 -3.16
CA ILE A 435 -14.11 15.00 -3.90
C ILE A 435 -13.47 16.36 -3.70
N ILE A 436 -12.21 16.37 -3.32
CA ILE A 436 -11.41 17.58 -3.13
C ILE A 436 -10.29 17.62 -4.18
N ASN A 437 -10.03 18.78 -4.76
CA ASN A 437 -8.79 18.98 -5.50
C ASN A 437 -7.70 19.45 -4.53
N GLN A 438 -6.84 18.52 -4.08
CA GLN A 438 -5.73 18.77 -3.16
C GLN A 438 -4.53 19.40 -3.89
N GLY A 439 -4.46 19.22 -5.21
CA GLY A 439 -3.41 19.77 -6.04
C GLY A 439 -3.47 21.29 -6.18
N SER A 440 -2.39 21.86 -6.69
CA SER A 440 -2.27 23.30 -6.94
C SER A 440 -2.69 23.71 -8.36
N GLY A 441 -2.97 22.75 -9.23
CA GLY A 441 -3.56 22.96 -10.55
C GLY A 441 -5.09 22.89 -10.54
N SER A 442 -5.74 23.61 -11.47
CA SER A 442 -7.18 23.51 -11.68
C SER A 442 -7.52 22.33 -12.58
N ILE A 443 -8.63 21.68 -12.32
CA ILE A 443 -9.20 20.61 -13.13
C ILE A 443 -10.23 21.23 -14.08
N ALA A 444 -9.99 21.17 -15.38
CA ALA A 444 -10.94 21.65 -16.38
C ALA A 444 -12.12 20.68 -16.56
N GLU A 445 -11.85 19.40 -16.57
CA GLU A 445 -12.81 18.31 -16.58
C GLU A 445 -12.16 17.01 -16.12
N VAL A 446 -12.83 16.26 -15.24
CA VAL A 446 -12.49 14.91 -14.85
C VAL A 446 -13.76 14.08 -14.70
N PHE A 447 -13.72 12.82 -15.07
CA PHE A 447 -14.85 11.91 -14.93
C PHE A 447 -14.74 11.08 -13.65
N VAL A 448 -15.91 10.85 -13.02
CA VAL A 448 -16.01 10.01 -11.82
C VAL A 448 -17.07 8.96 -12.06
N SER A 449 -16.67 7.69 -12.01
CA SER A 449 -17.58 6.55 -12.19
C SER A 449 -17.92 5.91 -10.84
N ALA A 450 -19.15 5.42 -10.73
CA ALA A 450 -19.62 4.66 -9.59
C ALA A 450 -20.16 3.30 -10.02
N HIS A 451 -19.77 2.24 -9.32
CA HIS A 451 -20.15 0.87 -9.60
C HIS A 451 -20.69 0.18 -8.35
N VAL A 452 -21.65 -0.73 -8.52
CA VAL A 452 -22.09 -1.66 -7.48
C VAL A 452 -21.90 -3.09 -7.99
N ASN A 453 -21.17 -3.89 -7.23
CA ASN A 453 -20.81 -5.27 -7.61
C ASN A 453 -20.24 -5.35 -9.05
N GLY A 454 -19.41 -4.36 -9.43
CA GLY A 454 -18.80 -4.24 -10.75
C GLY A 454 -19.73 -3.73 -11.86
N ASN A 455 -21.01 -3.46 -11.58
CA ASN A 455 -21.95 -2.90 -12.55
C ASN A 455 -21.98 -1.38 -12.45
N LEU A 456 -21.78 -0.69 -13.57
CA LEU A 456 -21.81 0.77 -13.62
C LEU A 456 -23.18 1.30 -13.21
N VAL A 457 -23.21 2.18 -12.20
CA VAL A 457 -24.39 2.95 -11.78
C VAL A 457 -24.48 4.25 -12.56
N GLY A 458 -23.37 4.95 -12.71
CA GLY A 458 -23.30 6.18 -13.49
C GLY A 458 -21.92 6.81 -13.52
N THR A 459 -21.73 7.74 -14.46
CA THR A 459 -20.53 8.58 -14.56
C THR A 459 -20.93 10.04 -14.47
N LYS A 460 -20.16 10.83 -13.74
CA LYS A 460 -20.31 12.28 -13.60
C LYS A 460 -19.03 12.98 -14.02
N SER A 461 -19.11 14.23 -14.48
CA SER A 461 -17.94 15.06 -14.73
C SER A 461 -17.85 16.22 -13.74
N LEU A 462 -16.62 16.59 -13.40
CA LEU A 462 -16.28 17.69 -12.51
C LEU A 462 -15.28 18.65 -13.17
N ALA A 463 -15.43 19.93 -12.85
CA ALA A 463 -14.39 20.95 -13.03
C ALA A 463 -14.14 21.58 -11.65
N MET A 464 -12.89 21.69 -11.22
CA MET A 464 -12.56 22.11 -9.86
C MET A 464 -11.36 23.07 -9.85
N ASN A 465 -11.43 24.07 -9.01
CA ASN A 465 -10.25 24.88 -8.66
C ASN A 465 -9.46 24.20 -7.53
N THR A 466 -8.24 24.66 -7.30
CA THR A 466 -7.41 24.24 -6.17
C THR A 466 -8.15 24.41 -4.84
N GLY A 467 -8.16 23.37 -4.01
CA GLY A 467 -8.82 23.36 -2.71
C GLY A 467 -10.36 23.34 -2.76
N GLU A 468 -10.95 23.22 -3.94
CA GLU A 468 -12.41 23.12 -4.08
C GLU A 468 -12.87 21.71 -3.71
N VAL A 469 -14.00 21.64 -3.00
CA VAL A 469 -14.68 20.39 -2.64
C VAL A 469 -15.99 20.30 -3.41
N ALA A 470 -16.25 19.17 -4.03
CA ALA A 470 -17.48 18.88 -4.76
C ALA A 470 -18.14 17.61 -4.23
N ASN A 471 -19.41 17.68 -3.86
CA ASN A 471 -20.19 16.50 -3.49
C ASN A 471 -20.80 15.85 -4.73
N LEU A 472 -20.61 14.56 -4.90
CA LEU A 472 -21.24 13.75 -5.95
C LEU A 472 -22.18 12.72 -5.34
N GLU A 473 -23.40 12.62 -5.88
CA GLU A 473 -24.42 11.68 -5.43
C GLU A 473 -24.92 10.84 -6.60
N TRP A 474 -25.09 9.52 -6.41
CA TRP A 474 -25.66 8.60 -7.39
C TRP A 474 -26.92 7.95 -6.82
N ASP A 475 -27.95 7.90 -7.64
CA ASP A 475 -29.16 7.11 -7.36
C ASP A 475 -28.97 5.68 -7.85
N TRP A 476 -29.40 4.73 -7.04
CA TRP A 476 -29.30 3.31 -7.33
C TRP A 476 -30.53 2.56 -6.79
N THR A 477 -31.01 1.56 -7.52
CA THR A 477 -32.04 0.67 -7.06
C THR A 477 -31.46 -0.74 -6.97
N PRO A 478 -31.26 -1.29 -5.75
CA PRO A 478 -30.74 -2.63 -5.56
C PRO A 478 -31.60 -3.69 -6.26
N LYS A 479 -30.95 -4.66 -6.88
CA LYS A 479 -31.57 -5.85 -7.47
C LYS A 479 -31.45 -7.02 -6.52
N SER A 480 -32.18 -8.12 -6.80
CA SER A 480 -32.08 -9.37 -6.02
C SER A 480 -30.66 -9.92 -5.94
N SER A 481 -29.84 -9.70 -6.97
CA SER A 481 -28.43 -10.08 -7.00
C SER A 481 -27.54 -9.29 -6.04
N ASP A 482 -28.01 -8.15 -5.54
CA ASP A 482 -27.26 -7.27 -4.66
C ASP A 482 -27.54 -7.53 -3.17
N LYS A 483 -28.44 -8.48 -2.86
CA LYS A 483 -28.78 -8.87 -1.49
C LYS A 483 -27.56 -9.37 -0.71
N GLY A 484 -27.47 -8.99 0.56
CA GLY A 484 -26.34 -9.30 1.44
C GLY A 484 -25.22 -8.31 1.27
N SER A 485 -23.98 -8.77 1.39
CA SER A 485 -22.82 -7.91 1.24
C SER A 485 -22.63 -7.48 -0.21
N SER A 486 -22.71 -6.18 -0.46
CA SER A 486 -22.51 -5.56 -1.78
C SER A 486 -21.37 -4.56 -1.70
N GLN A 487 -20.58 -4.48 -2.76
CA GLN A 487 -19.44 -3.57 -2.85
C GLN A 487 -19.77 -2.37 -3.73
N ILE A 488 -19.60 -1.17 -3.18
CA ILE A 488 -19.62 0.09 -3.94
C ILE A 488 -18.18 0.46 -4.25
N ARG A 489 -17.88 0.75 -5.52
CA ARG A 489 -16.60 1.30 -5.97
C ARG A 489 -16.85 2.63 -6.65
N ILE A 490 -16.18 3.67 -6.18
CA ILE A 490 -16.15 5.00 -6.79
C ILE A 490 -14.72 5.23 -7.28
N GLU A 491 -14.56 5.71 -8.51
CA GLU A 491 -13.27 5.88 -9.16
C GLU A 491 -13.23 7.21 -9.92
N ILE A 492 -12.28 8.06 -9.55
CA ILE A 492 -11.96 9.29 -10.28
C ILE A 492 -11.10 8.89 -11.48
N ASP A 493 -11.27 9.57 -12.58
CA ASP A 493 -10.54 9.37 -13.85
C ASP A 493 -10.37 7.90 -14.29
N PRO A 494 -11.45 7.14 -14.44
CA PRO A 494 -11.39 5.70 -14.76
C PRO A 494 -10.73 5.39 -16.11
N ASN A 495 -10.41 6.38 -16.90
CA ASN A 495 -9.73 6.25 -18.21
C ASN A 495 -8.31 6.80 -18.19
N ASP A 496 -7.83 7.28 -17.03
CA ASP A 496 -6.47 7.78 -16.84
C ASP A 496 -6.10 8.89 -17.87
N GLN A 497 -6.94 9.92 -17.92
CA GLN A 497 -6.81 11.04 -18.86
C GLN A 497 -6.31 12.33 -18.19
N LEU A 498 -6.52 12.46 -16.88
CA LEU A 498 -6.01 13.57 -16.08
C LEU A 498 -4.63 13.21 -15.54
N ILE A 499 -3.66 14.04 -15.79
CA ILE A 499 -2.34 13.91 -15.16
C ILE A 499 -2.40 14.59 -13.81
N GLU A 500 -2.20 13.86 -12.74
CA GLU A 500 -2.35 14.30 -11.37
C GLU A 500 -1.17 13.90 -10.47
N MET A 501 -1.15 14.37 -9.23
CA MET A 501 0.00 14.14 -8.33
C MET A 501 -0.03 12.77 -7.69
N GLU A 502 -1.22 12.24 -7.35
CA GLU A 502 -1.39 10.99 -6.62
C GLU A 502 -2.60 10.20 -7.15
N GLU A 503 -2.35 9.07 -7.79
CA GLU A 503 -3.39 8.18 -8.33
C GLU A 503 -4.02 7.24 -7.27
N ALA A 504 -3.34 7.05 -6.14
CA ALA A 504 -3.82 6.11 -5.13
C ALA A 504 -5.03 6.62 -4.33
N ASN A 505 -5.28 7.94 -4.35
CA ASN A 505 -6.41 8.60 -3.69
C ASN A 505 -7.69 8.66 -4.55
N ASN A 506 -7.65 8.10 -5.76
CA ASN A 506 -8.72 8.13 -6.76
C ASN A 506 -9.78 7.06 -6.59
N ILE A 507 -9.59 6.10 -5.69
CA ILE A 507 -10.46 4.93 -5.58
C ILE A 507 -10.98 4.80 -4.16
N LEU A 508 -12.31 4.72 -4.03
CA LEU A 508 -13.00 4.32 -2.81
C LEU A 508 -13.70 2.99 -3.02
N ILE A 509 -13.54 2.09 -2.07
CA ILE A 509 -14.25 0.80 -2.03
C ILE A 509 -14.94 0.68 -0.68
N GLU A 510 -16.27 0.62 -0.71
CA GLU A 510 -17.09 0.45 0.49
C GLU A 510 -17.94 -0.82 0.40
N ASN A 511 -17.99 -1.56 1.49
CA ASN A 511 -18.85 -2.74 1.62
C ASN A 511 -20.08 -2.38 2.45
N ILE A 512 -21.24 -2.61 1.86
CA ILE A 512 -22.53 -2.28 2.46
C ILE A 512 -23.38 -3.55 2.58
N GLU A 513 -24.38 -3.50 3.45
CA GLU A 513 -25.37 -4.57 3.56
C GLU A 513 -26.65 -4.15 2.86
N VAL A 514 -27.15 -4.98 1.94
CA VAL A 514 -28.43 -4.78 1.24
C VAL A 514 -29.44 -5.78 1.78
N SER A 515 -30.53 -5.26 2.34
CA SER A 515 -31.65 -6.09 2.80
C SER A 515 -32.62 -6.40 1.65
N ALA A 516 -33.25 -7.55 1.73
CA ALA A 516 -34.42 -7.85 0.89
C ALA A 516 -35.65 -7.81 1.79
N PRO A 517 -36.66 -7.01 1.47
CA PRO A 517 -37.93 -7.10 2.17
C PRO A 517 -38.60 -8.43 1.82
N GLY A 518 -39.01 -9.15 2.80
CA GLY A 518 -39.72 -10.42 2.64
C GLY A 518 -41.12 -10.36 3.25
N ILE A 519 -41.81 -11.50 3.26
CA ILE A 519 -43.08 -11.65 3.97
C ILE A 519 -42.80 -11.73 5.45
N GLN A 520 -43.35 -10.79 6.22
CA GLN A 520 -43.18 -10.74 7.66
C GLN A 520 -44.42 -11.32 8.41
N PRO A 521 -44.21 -12.28 9.32
CA PRO A 521 -45.25 -12.75 10.22
C PRO A 521 -45.42 -11.78 11.39
N SER A 522 -46.67 -11.50 11.77
CA SER A 522 -47.05 -10.76 12.97
C SER A 522 -48.33 -11.36 13.58
N SER A 523 -48.62 -11.08 14.82
CA SER A 523 -49.87 -11.51 15.48
C SER A 523 -50.34 -10.45 16.47
N ASP A 524 -51.64 -10.13 16.42
CA ASP A 524 -52.25 -9.24 17.40
C ASP A 524 -52.36 -9.91 18.77
N ASN A 525 -52.32 -11.24 18.84
CA ASN A 525 -52.37 -12.01 20.06
C ASN A 525 -51.28 -13.11 20.08
N PRO A 526 -50.01 -12.73 20.22
CA PRO A 526 -48.89 -13.68 20.21
C PRO A 526 -48.85 -14.55 21.48
N TRP A 527 -49.59 -14.20 22.52
CA TRP A 527 -49.64 -14.87 23.81
C TRP A 527 -51.02 -15.45 24.09
N ILE A 528 -51.13 -16.77 24.22
CA ILE A 528 -52.37 -17.46 24.53
C ILE A 528 -52.24 -18.19 25.86
N THR A 529 -53.19 -17.96 26.77
CA THR A 529 -53.31 -18.72 28.04
C THR A 529 -54.41 -19.77 27.92
N LEU A 530 -54.10 -21.01 28.22
CA LEU A 530 -55.05 -22.12 28.22
C LEU A 530 -56.10 -21.86 29.28
N GLN A 531 -57.38 -21.77 28.86
CA GLN A 531 -58.49 -21.48 29.76
C GLN A 531 -59.11 -22.75 30.36
N ASP A 532 -59.18 -23.84 29.61
CA ASP A 532 -59.68 -25.14 30.04
C ASP A 532 -58.51 -26.19 29.88
N PRO A 533 -58.19 -26.87 31.03
CA PRO A 533 -57.11 -27.88 30.99
C PRO A 533 -57.49 -29.14 30.20
N SER A 534 -58.74 -29.31 29.83
CA SER A 534 -59.21 -30.41 28.97
C SER A 534 -59.04 -30.13 27.47
N ASP A 535 -58.74 -28.88 27.09
CA ASP A 535 -58.48 -28.54 25.74
C ASP A 535 -57.17 -29.24 25.27
N THR A 536 -57.17 -29.70 24.02
CA THR A 536 -56.06 -30.38 23.41
C THR A 536 -55.50 -29.63 22.19
N THR A 537 -56.07 -28.46 21.89
CA THR A 537 -55.69 -27.66 20.73
C THR A 537 -55.64 -26.17 21.06
N THR A 538 -54.63 -25.49 20.54
CA THR A 538 -54.50 -24.03 20.61
C THR A 538 -54.21 -23.50 19.22
N THR A 539 -54.87 -22.40 18.83
CA THR A 539 -54.71 -21.81 17.49
C THR A 539 -54.33 -20.34 17.59
N TRP A 540 -53.32 -19.95 16.83
CA TRP A 540 -52.88 -18.56 16.63
C TRP A 540 -53.29 -18.09 15.24
N GLU A 541 -53.79 -16.87 15.16
CA GLU A 541 -53.96 -16.15 13.92
C GLU A 541 -52.69 -15.35 13.65
N ILE A 542 -52.03 -15.63 12.52
CA ILE A 542 -50.78 -15.01 12.10
C ILE A 542 -51.03 -14.23 10.83
N GLN A 543 -50.74 -12.94 10.87
CA GLN A 543 -50.82 -12.05 9.73
C GLN A 543 -49.48 -12.15 8.95
N MET A 544 -49.53 -12.55 7.69
CA MET A 544 -48.40 -12.56 6.79
C MET A 544 -48.51 -11.34 5.89
N THR A 545 -47.57 -10.39 6.02
CA THR A 545 -47.59 -9.14 5.28
C THR A 545 -46.36 -9.09 4.36
N ASN A 546 -46.58 -8.90 3.05
CA ASN A 546 -45.51 -8.63 2.11
C ASN A 546 -45.07 -7.16 2.23
N LEU A 547 -43.84 -6.96 2.68
CA LEU A 547 -43.21 -5.62 2.77
C LEU A 547 -42.47 -5.22 1.49
N ALA A 548 -42.38 -6.11 0.49
CA ALA A 548 -41.76 -5.81 -0.77
C ALA A 548 -42.66 -4.97 -1.69
N MET A 549 -42.08 -4.25 -2.60
CA MET A 549 -42.75 -3.45 -3.64
C MET A 549 -43.23 -4.30 -4.84
N PHE A 550 -43.05 -5.61 -4.79
CA PHE A 550 -43.41 -6.59 -5.84
C PHE A 550 -44.05 -7.82 -5.21
N GLU A 551 -44.67 -8.65 -6.04
CA GLU A 551 -45.23 -9.94 -5.65
C GLU A 551 -44.10 -10.89 -5.21
N THR A 552 -44.26 -11.53 -4.07
CA THR A 552 -43.31 -12.52 -3.55
C THR A 552 -44.05 -13.65 -2.85
N ASN A 553 -43.34 -14.74 -2.60
CA ASN A 553 -43.89 -15.93 -1.97
C ASN A 553 -43.03 -16.40 -0.80
N ALA A 554 -43.65 -17.03 0.18
CA ALA A 554 -42.95 -17.61 1.32
C ALA A 554 -43.50 -18.93 1.76
N SER A 555 -42.64 -19.84 2.13
CA SER A 555 -42.96 -21.03 2.90
C SER A 555 -43.03 -20.69 4.39
N ILE A 556 -43.88 -21.38 5.13
CA ILE A 556 -44.16 -21.11 6.53
C ILE A 556 -43.91 -22.38 7.34
N ASP A 557 -43.15 -22.24 8.42
CA ASP A 557 -42.88 -23.32 9.38
C ASP A 557 -42.90 -22.78 10.80
N ALA A 558 -42.95 -23.67 11.80
CA ALA A 558 -42.87 -23.33 13.22
C ALA A 558 -41.96 -24.31 13.95
N SER A 559 -41.14 -23.78 14.84
CA SER A 559 -40.31 -24.59 15.73
C SER A 559 -41.17 -25.45 16.67
N ASN A 560 -40.56 -26.47 17.24
CA ASN A 560 -41.21 -27.20 18.34
C ASN A 560 -41.32 -26.31 19.58
N PRO A 561 -42.42 -26.44 20.36
CA PRO A 561 -42.61 -25.65 21.56
C PRO A 561 -41.54 -25.98 22.60
N THR A 562 -40.94 -24.93 23.19
CA THR A 562 -39.91 -25.05 24.21
C THR A 562 -40.39 -24.41 25.50
N ARG A 563 -40.37 -25.14 26.63
CA ARG A 563 -40.73 -24.60 27.93
C ARG A 563 -39.65 -23.64 28.43
N ILE A 564 -40.04 -22.40 28.71
CA ILE A 564 -39.10 -21.33 29.02
C ILE A 564 -38.34 -21.59 30.33
N SER A 565 -38.97 -22.24 31.32
CA SER A 565 -38.37 -22.41 32.64
C SER A 565 -37.15 -23.34 32.69
N ASP A 566 -37.04 -24.30 31.80
CA ASP A 566 -35.99 -25.33 31.79
C ASP A 566 -35.42 -25.66 30.41
N GLY A 567 -35.92 -25.00 29.37
CA GLY A 567 -35.44 -25.21 27.98
C GLY A 567 -35.89 -26.54 27.37
N THR A 568 -36.82 -27.27 27.98
CA THR A 568 -37.30 -28.56 27.46
C THR A 568 -38.14 -28.33 26.20
N THR A 569 -37.79 -28.99 25.11
CA THR A 569 -38.51 -28.95 23.82
C THR A 569 -39.44 -30.15 23.71
N PHE A 570 -40.67 -29.94 23.21
CA PHE A 570 -41.73 -30.94 23.10
C PHE A 570 -42.12 -31.16 21.63
N GLU A 571 -42.24 -32.40 21.22
CA GLU A 571 -42.69 -32.75 19.88
C GLU A 571 -44.23 -32.81 19.79
N TRP A 572 -44.88 -31.67 19.95
CA TRP A 572 -46.32 -31.55 19.78
C TRP A 572 -46.67 -31.37 18.32
N PHE A 573 -47.80 -31.96 17.90
CA PHE A 573 -48.23 -31.83 16.50
C PHE A 573 -48.63 -30.39 16.21
N LYS A 574 -48.14 -29.87 15.08
CA LYS A 574 -48.44 -28.53 14.57
C LYS A 574 -48.95 -28.63 13.13
N SER A 575 -49.87 -27.76 12.77
CA SER A 575 -50.36 -27.65 11.40
C SER A 575 -50.75 -26.23 11.07
N PHE A 576 -50.45 -25.83 9.85
CA PHE A 576 -50.93 -24.58 9.28
C PHE A 576 -52.10 -24.87 8.33
N ASP A 577 -53.05 -23.95 8.22
CA ASP A 577 -54.09 -23.99 7.18
C ASP A 577 -53.50 -23.64 5.80
N LYS A 578 -52.37 -22.92 5.77
CA LYS A 578 -51.55 -22.61 4.58
C LYS A 578 -50.05 -22.72 4.93
N TYR A 579 -49.33 -23.58 4.27
CA TYR A 579 -47.86 -23.72 4.42
C TYR A 579 -47.08 -22.85 3.43
N TYR A 580 -47.78 -22.17 2.56
CA TYR A 580 -47.23 -21.32 1.48
C TYR A 580 -48.17 -20.17 1.21
N VAL A 581 -47.62 -18.98 1.03
CA VAL A 581 -48.39 -17.77 0.71
C VAL A 581 -47.69 -17.06 -0.45
N GLU A 582 -48.50 -16.54 -1.39
CA GLU A 582 -48.09 -15.69 -2.49
C GLU A 582 -48.84 -14.37 -2.32
N LEU A 583 -48.08 -13.26 -2.19
CA LEU A 583 -48.65 -11.97 -1.86
C LEU A 583 -48.14 -10.87 -2.78
N GLY A 584 -49.04 -10.12 -3.36
CA GLY A 584 -48.69 -8.88 -4.07
C GLY A 584 -48.14 -7.82 -3.11
N PRO A 585 -47.60 -6.69 -3.65
CA PRO A 585 -47.01 -5.61 -2.85
C PRO A 585 -47.96 -5.11 -1.77
N ALA A 586 -47.45 -4.97 -0.54
CA ALA A 586 -48.18 -4.53 0.65
C ALA A 586 -49.45 -5.35 0.98
N ALA A 587 -49.64 -6.51 0.35
CA ALA A 587 -50.79 -7.39 0.67
C ALA A 587 -50.55 -8.15 1.97
N THR A 588 -51.65 -8.42 2.67
CA THR A 588 -51.64 -9.20 3.92
C THR A 588 -52.63 -10.36 3.79
N THR A 589 -52.27 -11.53 4.29
CA THR A 589 -53.16 -12.67 4.46
C THR A 589 -53.07 -13.26 5.87
N THR A 590 -54.13 -13.87 6.35
CA THR A 590 -54.12 -14.59 7.63
C THR A 590 -53.78 -16.05 7.39
N VAL A 591 -52.95 -16.60 8.25
CA VAL A 591 -52.57 -18.01 8.34
C VAL A 591 -52.86 -18.49 9.77
N ASN A 592 -53.54 -19.62 9.91
CA ASN A 592 -53.84 -20.18 11.22
C ASN A 592 -52.87 -21.31 11.54
N LEU A 593 -52.11 -21.15 12.63
CA LEU A 593 -51.28 -22.19 13.23
C LEU A 593 -52.08 -22.89 14.34
N THR A 594 -52.33 -24.18 14.19
CA THR A 594 -52.95 -25.01 15.22
C THR A 594 -51.93 -25.98 15.79
N MET A 595 -51.80 -25.95 17.12
CA MET A 595 -50.95 -26.86 17.89
C MET A 595 -51.84 -27.86 18.66
N VAL A 596 -51.50 -29.14 18.61
CA VAL A 596 -52.16 -30.21 19.39
C VAL A 596 -51.23 -30.59 20.55
N HIS A 597 -51.72 -30.50 21.76
CA HIS A 597 -50.97 -30.78 22.99
C HIS A 597 -51.68 -31.81 23.87
N PRO A 598 -51.01 -32.46 24.85
CA PRO A 598 -51.66 -33.35 25.83
C PRO A 598 -52.74 -32.62 26.67
N ALA A 599 -53.70 -33.38 27.23
CA ALA A 599 -54.69 -32.86 28.15
C ALA A 599 -54.58 -33.57 29.52
N PRO A 600 -54.23 -32.87 30.60
CA PRO A 600 -53.66 -31.50 30.63
C PRO A 600 -52.18 -31.51 30.24
N PRO A 601 -51.64 -30.43 29.58
CA PRO A 601 -50.23 -30.24 29.45
C PRO A 601 -49.57 -29.89 30.77
N ASP A 602 -48.28 -30.09 30.90
CA ASP A 602 -47.53 -29.66 32.09
C ASP A 602 -47.65 -28.14 32.28
N PRO A 603 -47.84 -27.65 33.52
CA PRO A 603 -47.87 -26.22 33.77
C PRO A 603 -46.57 -25.52 33.39
N GLY A 604 -46.67 -24.35 32.80
CA GLY A 604 -45.53 -23.52 32.41
C GLY A 604 -45.82 -22.67 31.18
N THR A 605 -44.89 -21.77 30.86
CA THR A 605 -44.90 -20.97 29.64
C THR A 605 -44.04 -21.63 28.60
N TYR A 606 -44.57 -21.77 27.40
CA TYR A 606 -43.91 -22.34 26.23
C TYR A 606 -43.75 -21.26 25.14
N SER A 607 -42.64 -21.26 24.43
CA SER A 607 -42.45 -20.42 23.24
C SER A 607 -42.28 -21.27 21.99
N MET A 608 -42.70 -20.72 20.88
CA MET A 608 -42.47 -21.24 19.53
C MET A 608 -42.06 -20.08 18.60
N VAL A 609 -41.25 -20.38 17.64
CA VAL A 609 -40.87 -19.41 16.59
C VAL A 609 -41.55 -19.81 15.29
N VAL A 610 -42.41 -18.93 14.75
CA VAL A 610 -42.96 -19.05 13.41
C VAL A 610 -41.99 -18.38 12.46
N THR A 611 -41.57 -19.10 11.44
CA THR A 611 -40.63 -18.62 10.41
C THR A 611 -41.36 -18.54 9.09
N ALA A 612 -41.30 -17.40 8.44
CA ALA A 612 -41.62 -17.25 7.03
C ALA A 612 -40.32 -17.16 6.23
N THR A 613 -40.12 -18.09 5.33
CA THR A 613 -38.95 -18.10 4.42
C THR A 613 -39.38 -17.65 3.05
N ASP A 614 -38.95 -16.45 2.64
CA ASP A 614 -39.21 -15.92 1.32
C ASP A 614 -38.33 -16.67 0.31
N GLU A 615 -38.94 -17.38 -0.64
CA GLU A 615 -38.25 -18.26 -1.57
C GLU A 615 -37.57 -17.50 -2.72
N ASP A 616 -38.04 -16.29 -3.03
CA ASP A 616 -37.46 -15.46 -4.08
C ASP A 616 -36.18 -14.77 -3.61
N PHE A 617 -36.08 -14.49 -2.30
CA PHE A 617 -34.96 -13.75 -1.71
C PHE A 617 -34.15 -14.54 -0.69
N ASP A 618 -34.58 -15.77 -0.32
CA ASP A 618 -33.95 -16.59 0.70
C ASP A 618 -33.82 -15.82 2.06
N VAL A 619 -34.91 -15.12 2.44
CA VAL A 619 -34.98 -14.33 3.68
C VAL A 619 -35.92 -15.02 4.67
N GLU A 620 -35.41 -15.25 5.86
CA GLU A 620 -36.23 -15.71 7.00
C GLU A 620 -36.68 -14.52 7.84
N SER A 621 -38.00 -14.41 8.05
CA SER A 621 -38.64 -13.52 9.01
C SER A 621 -39.26 -14.33 10.12
N LYS A 622 -39.09 -13.91 11.38
CA LYS A 622 -39.46 -14.71 12.55
C LYS A 622 -40.41 -13.96 13.46
N LEU A 623 -41.42 -14.69 13.97
CA LEU A 623 -42.33 -14.24 15.01
C LEU A 623 -42.28 -15.23 16.16
N GLU A 624 -41.99 -14.75 17.38
CA GLU A 624 -42.10 -15.57 18.59
C GLU A 624 -43.51 -15.48 19.15
N ILE A 625 -44.13 -16.64 19.40
CA ILE A 625 -45.44 -16.78 20.01
C ILE A 625 -45.37 -17.62 21.29
N TYR A 626 -46.29 -17.39 22.18
CA TYR A 626 -46.25 -17.97 23.52
C TYR A 626 -47.57 -18.69 23.87
N PHE A 627 -47.45 -19.79 24.63
CA PHE A 627 -48.53 -20.58 25.16
C PHE A 627 -48.32 -20.77 26.66
N ASP A 628 -49.27 -20.30 27.45
CA ASP A 628 -49.22 -20.35 28.92
C ASP A 628 -50.19 -21.37 29.47
N VAL A 629 -49.66 -22.32 30.23
CA VAL A 629 -50.43 -23.35 30.93
C VAL A 629 -50.45 -23.03 32.44
N PRO A 630 -51.55 -22.56 32.98
CA PRO A 630 -51.60 -22.16 34.38
C PRO A 630 -51.48 -23.37 35.34
N VAL A 631 -50.87 -23.13 36.49
CA VAL A 631 -50.88 -24.10 37.59
C VAL A 631 -52.31 -24.18 38.12
N LEU A 632 -52.97 -25.34 37.95
CA LEU A 632 -54.29 -25.56 38.56
C LEU A 632 -54.15 -25.52 40.06
N ALA A 633 -54.94 -24.65 40.75
CA ALA A 633 -55.07 -24.69 42.19
C ALA A 633 -55.68 -26.05 42.54
N GLN A 634 -55.00 -26.86 43.34
CA GLN A 634 -55.60 -28.09 43.88
C GLN A 634 -56.86 -27.72 44.70
N PRO A 635 -57.96 -28.44 44.54
CA PRO A 635 -59.21 -28.13 45.24
C PRO A 635 -59.09 -28.25 46.76
#